data_f87da948f838b207a9abc2ad78243323
#
_entry.id   f87da948f838b207a9abc2ad78243323
#
_cell.length_a   1.000
_cell.length_b   1.000
_cell.length_c   1.000
_cell.angle_alpha   90.00
_cell.angle_beta   90.00
_cell.angle_gamma   90.00
#
_symmetry.space_group_name_H-M   'P 1'
#
loop_
_entity.id
_entity.type
_entity.pdbx_description
1 polymer ?
#
loop_
_entity_poly.entity_id
_entity_poly.type
_entity_poly.pdbx_seq_one_letter_code
_entity_poly.pdbx_strand_id
1 'polypeptide(L)'
;DLVRSRGLGDVYKRQPYNDLPHLVSPVITDVKAATQSLKWAVEEMEKRYKLFAQYHVRNITAFNKKAPYEQRMPKIVIVIDELADLMMMAPQDVEQSIARIAQKARACGIHMLVATQRPSVNVITGLIKANIPTRIAFMVSSSVDSRTILDSGGAERLLGYGDMLYLGSGMNKPIRVQGTFVSDDEIDEVVDFIKQQRDPEYLFEEKELLKKTQTQAQDDLFDDVCEFMVEEGHISTSLIQRHFQIGYNRAARIIDQLEQLGYISGANGSKPRDVYITEADLNKE
;
A
#
# COMPACT_ATOMS: atom_id res chain seq x y z
N ASP A 1 13.32 -27.98 -8.91
CA ASP A 1 13.14 -27.50 -7.52
C ASP A 1 13.05 -25.98 -7.37
N LEU A 2 13.29 -25.21 -8.42
CA LEU A 2 13.20 -23.73 -8.40
C LEU A 2 11.77 -23.15 -8.52
N VAL A 3 10.76 -23.98 -8.71
CA VAL A 3 9.37 -23.53 -8.95
C VAL A 3 8.49 -23.55 -7.70
N ARG A 4 8.93 -24.18 -6.61
CA ARG A 4 8.15 -24.32 -5.36
C ARG A 4 8.39 -23.24 -4.29
N SER A 5 9.37 -22.37 -4.46
CA SER A 5 9.76 -21.40 -3.41
C SER A 5 9.20 -19.98 -3.59
N ARG A 6 8.42 -19.70 -4.64
CA ARG A 6 8.02 -18.32 -5.01
C ARG A 6 7.05 -17.61 -4.06
N GLY A 7 6.36 -18.30 -3.18
CA GLY A 7 5.47 -17.65 -2.19
C GLY A 7 5.98 -17.76 -0.75
N LEU A 8 6.61 -18.88 -0.39
CA LEU A 8 7.12 -19.11 0.96
C LEU A 8 8.53 -18.54 1.17
N GLY A 9 9.35 -18.47 0.11
CA GLY A 9 10.72 -17.95 0.18
C GLY A 9 10.77 -16.45 0.48
N ASP A 10 9.83 -15.66 -0.07
CA ASP A 10 9.82 -14.21 0.15
C ASP A 10 9.32 -13.85 1.56
N VAL A 11 8.40 -14.61 2.14
CA VAL A 11 7.97 -14.46 3.53
C VAL A 11 9.13 -14.79 4.48
N TYR A 12 9.89 -15.86 4.21
CA TYR A 12 11.04 -16.26 5.01
C TYR A 12 12.17 -15.22 5.00
N LYS A 13 12.46 -14.62 3.85
CA LYS A 13 13.49 -13.58 3.70
C LYS A 13 13.17 -12.30 4.44
N ARG A 14 11.89 -12.02 4.72
CA ARG A 14 11.44 -10.80 5.40
C ARG A 14 11.31 -10.97 6.90
N GLN A 15 11.21 -12.22 7.41
CA GLN A 15 11.08 -12.51 8.85
C GLN A 15 12.21 -11.93 9.71
N PRO A 16 13.49 -11.91 9.31
CA PRO A 16 14.55 -11.35 10.13
C PRO A 16 14.29 -9.88 10.51
N TYR A 17 13.64 -9.10 9.65
CA TYR A 17 13.37 -7.68 9.87
C TYR A 17 12.22 -7.38 10.84
N ASN A 18 11.39 -8.37 11.20
CA ASN A 18 10.38 -8.16 12.23
C ASN A 18 11.06 -7.82 13.56
N ASP A 19 10.33 -7.10 14.40
CA ASP A 19 10.77 -6.64 15.72
C ASP A 19 11.91 -5.62 15.71
N LEU A 20 12.23 -5.06 14.54
CA LEU A 20 13.09 -3.88 14.48
C LEU A 20 12.37 -2.66 15.08
N PRO A 21 13.01 -1.90 16.00
CA PRO A 21 12.39 -0.74 16.66
C PRO A 21 12.10 0.43 15.70
N HIS A 22 12.57 0.36 14.46
CA HIS A 22 12.31 1.37 13.42
C HIS A 22 10.99 1.11 12.66
N LEU A 23 10.41 -0.07 12.79
CA LEU A 23 9.21 -0.45 12.04
C LEU A 23 7.98 0.26 12.59
N VAL A 24 7.15 0.77 11.67
CA VAL A 24 5.84 1.37 11.96
C VAL A 24 4.78 0.29 12.20
N SER A 25 4.98 -0.86 11.61
CA SER A 25 4.17 -2.08 11.74
C SER A 25 5.06 -3.30 11.58
N PRO A 26 4.64 -4.50 11.98
CA PRO A 26 5.28 -5.73 11.52
C PRO A 26 5.41 -5.73 9.99
N VAL A 27 6.37 -6.51 9.46
CA VAL A 27 6.51 -6.65 8.00
C VAL A 27 5.20 -7.14 7.41
N ILE A 28 4.62 -6.37 6.51
CA ILE A 28 3.33 -6.66 5.89
C ILE A 28 3.53 -7.67 4.76
N THR A 29 2.82 -8.78 4.81
CA THR A 29 2.91 -9.88 3.84
C THR A 29 1.63 -10.04 3.01
N ASP A 30 0.49 -9.61 3.51
CA ASP A 30 -0.77 -9.61 2.80
C ASP A 30 -0.87 -8.43 1.83
N VAL A 31 -1.26 -8.70 0.58
CA VAL A 31 -1.34 -7.69 -0.49
C VAL A 31 -2.42 -6.63 -0.24
N LYS A 32 -3.55 -7.02 0.39
CA LYS A 32 -4.62 -6.08 0.73
C LYS A 32 -4.17 -5.14 1.84
N ALA A 33 -3.52 -5.69 2.88
CA ALA A 33 -2.93 -4.91 3.95
C ALA A 33 -1.83 -3.96 3.41
N ALA A 34 -0.99 -4.43 2.48
CA ALA A 34 0.03 -3.60 1.83
C ALA A 34 -0.59 -2.44 1.03
N THR A 35 -1.69 -2.68 0.31
CA THR A 35 -2.43 -1.63 -0.38
C THR A 35 -3.00 -0.60 0.59
N GLN A 36 -3.52 -1.04 1.74
CA GLN A 36 -4.02 -0.14 2.79
C GLN A 36 -2.89 0.64 3.48
N SER A 37 -1.72 0.05 3.65
CA SER A 37 -0.56 0.77 4.21
C SER A 37 -0.10 1.91 3.29
N LEU A 38 -0.20 1.76 1.97
CA LEU A 38 0.03 2.85 1.02
C LEU A 38 -1.02 3.97 1.14
N LYS A 39 -2.30 3.62 1.34
CA LYS A 39 -3.36 4.61 1.61
C LYS A 39 -3.10 5.34 2.93
N TRP A 40 -2.74 4.62 3.98
CA TRP A 40 -2.32 5.21 5.25
C TRP A 40 -1.15 6.19 5.08
N ALA A 41 -0.15 5.86 4.28
CA ALA A 41 0.98 6.76 4.02
C ALA A 41 0.55 8.06 3.30
N VAL A 42 -0.45 7.99 2.43
CA VAL A 42 -1.07 9.18 1.81
C VAL A 42 -1.81 10.02 2.85
N GLU A 43 -2.58 9.40 3.75
CA GLU A 43 -3.28 10.09 4.84
C GLU A 43 -2.29 10.76 5.81
N GLU A 44 -1.22 10.05 6.19
CA GLU A 44 -0.15 10.59 7.03
C GLU A 44 0.55 11.79 6.37
N MET A 45 0.81 11.70 5.07
CA MET A 45 1.33 12.84 4.29
C MET A 45 0.41 14.05 4.40
N GLU A 46 -0.90 13.89 4.22
CA GLU A 46 -1.89 14.98 4.30
C GLU A 46 -2.00 15.55 5.71
N LYS A 47 -1.96 14.70 6.71
CA LYS A 47 -1.93 15.10 8.13
C LYS A 47 -0.70 15.96 8.42
N ARG A 48 0.49 15.55 7.93
CA ARG A 48 1.71 16.33 8.08
C ARG A 48 1.62 17.70 7.40
N TYR A 49 1.03 17.78 6.21
CA TYR A 49 0.83 19.06 5.54
C TYR A 49 -0.11 19.98 6.31
N LYS A 50 -1.19 19.48 6.92
CA LYS A 50 -2.09 20.27 7.77
C LYS A 50 -1.32 20.86 8.96
N LEU A 51 -0.45 20.06 9.60
CA LEU A 51 0.41 20.53 10.69
C LEU A 51 1.44 21.56 10.22
N PHE A 52 2.05 21.38 9.07
CA PHE A 52 2.99 22.37 8.50
C PHE A 52 2.30 23.71 8.23
N ALA A 53 1.06 23.71 7.78
CA ALA A 53 0.28 24.93 7.60
C ALA A 53 0.04 25.65 8.94
N GLN A 54 -0.33 24.93 10.00
CA GLN A 54 -0.53 25.49 11.34
C GLN A 54 0.74 26.11 11.92
N TYR A 55 1.91 25.47 11.68
CA TYR A 55 3.21 25.97 12.15
C TYR A 55 3.87 26.96 11.18
N HIS A 56 3.21 27.31 10.06
CA HIS A 56 3.73 28.18 9.01
C HIS A 56 5.13 27.74 8.53
N VAL A 57 5.28 26.45 8.22
CA VAL A 57 6.50 25.83 7.70
C VAL A 57 6.24 25.08 6.40
N ARG A 58 7.31 24.75 5.65
CA ARG A 58 7.17 24.14 4.31
C ARG A 58 7.65 22.68 4.23
N ASN A 59 8.33 22.20 5.25
CA ASN A 59 8.88 20.84 5.26
C ASN A 59 9.14 20.34 6.69
N ILE A 60 9.37 19.03 6.79
CA ILE A 60 9.61 18.33 8.07
C ILE A 60 10.82 18.89 8.83
N THR A 61 11.88 19.29 8.15
CA THR A 61 13.08 19.85 8.81
C THR A 61 12.78 21.17 9.50
N ALA A 62 12.03 22.05 8.83
CA ALA A 62 11.61 23.32 9.41
C ALA A 62 10.58 23.11 10.53
N PHE A 63 9.68 22.12 10.38
CA PHE A 63 8.73 21.74 11.41
C PHE A 63 9.46 21.26 12.67
N ASN A 64 10.37 20.30 12.55
CA ASN A 64 11.10 19.72 13.67
C ASN A 64 12.04 20.73 14.39
N LYS A 65 12.39 21.84 13.73
CA LYS A 65 13.12 22.95 14.38
C LYS A 65 12.22 23.83 15.25
N LYS A 66 10.93 23.97 14.89
CA LYS A 66 9.96 24.82 15.61
C LYS A 66 9.15 24.05 16.65
N ALA A 67 8.84 22.78 16.36
CA ALA A 67 8.02 21.95 17.22
C ALA A 67 8.75 21.57 18.52
N PRO A 68 8.03 21.43 19.65
CA PRO A 68 8.56 20.81 20.86
C PRO A 68 9.14 19.41 20.56
N TYR A 69 10.06 18.95 21.41
CA TYR A 69 10.76 17.69 21.17
C TYR A 69 9.79 16.50 21.00
N GLU A 70 8.76 16.46 21.83
CA GLU A 70 7.74 15.39 21.87
C GLU A 70 6.85 15.36 20.61
N GLN A 71 6.80 16.46 19.86
CA GLN A 71 6.01 16.58 18.64
C GLN A 71 6.84 16.41 17.36
N ARG A 72 8.15 16.21 17.50
CA ARG A 72 9.02 16.02 16.33
C ARG A 72 8.66 14.75 15.58
N MET A 73 8.63 14.85 14.28
CA MET A 73 8.27 13.75 13.40
C MET A 73 9.51 13.04 12.84
N PRO A 74 9.53 11.71 12.85
CA PRO A 74 10.55 10.96 12.13
C PRO A 74 10.29 10.99 10.62
N LYS A 75 11.33 10.72 9.83
CA LYS A 75 11.16 10.37 8.42
C LYS A 75 10.61 8.95 8.32
N ILE A 76 9.81 8.72 7.28
CA ILE A 76 9.27 7.40 6.96
C ILE A 76 9.89 6.93 5.66
N VAL A 77 10.37 5.70 5.62
CA VAL A 77 10.82 5.02 4.40
C VAL A 77 9.91 3.82 4.16
N ILE A 78 9.24 3.84 3.03
CA ILE A 78 8.40 2.73 2.56
C ILE A 78 9.26 1.87 1.65
N VAL A 79 9.37 0.58 1.94
CA VAL A 79 10.11 -0.39 1.12
C VAL A 79 9.11 -1.38 0.53
N ILE A 80 9.04 -1.43 -0.80
CA ILE A 80 8.26 -2.42 -1.56
C ILE A 80 9.25 -3.35 -2.23
N ASP A 81 9.30 -4.59 -1.77
CA ASP A 81 10.24 -5.59 -2.26
C ASP A 81 9.84 -6.15 -3.64
N GLU A 82 8.55 -6.43 -3.85
CA GLU A 82 8.04 -6.89 -5.15
C GLU A 82 6.76 -6.11 -5.53
N LEU A 83 6.94 -5.08 -6.37
CA LEU A 83 5.83 -4.26 -6.84
C LEU A 83 4.84 -5.05 -7.70
N ALA A 84 5.31 -6.06 -8.45
CA ALA A 84 4.45 -6.82 -9.35
C ALA A 84 3.30 -7.50 -8.62
N ASP A 85 3.51 -7.98 -7.40
CA ASP A 85 2.47 -8.67 -6.63
C ASP A 85 1.34 -7.69 -6.25
N LEU A 86 1.66 -6.46 -5.91
CA LEU A 86 0.68 -5.41 -5.64
C LEU A 86 -0.08 -4.98 -6.91
N MET A 87 0.65 -4.83 -8.02
CA MET A 87 0.08 -4.42 -9.31
C MET A 87 -0.82 -5.49 -9.93
N MET A 88 -0.64 -6.76 -9.60
CA MET A 88 -1.52 -7.85 -10.04
C MET A 88 -2.88 -7.83 -9.33
N MET A 89 -2.94 -7.38 -8.09
CA MET A 89 -4.16 -7.46 -7.26
C MET A 89 -4.96 -6.16 -7.26
N ALA A 90 -4.30 -5.00 -7.19
CA ALA A 90 -4.93 -3.70 -7.07
C ALA A 90 -4.19 -2.61 -7.88
N PRO A 91 -4.04 -2.76 -9.21
CA PRO A 91 -3.17 -1.91 -10.02
C PRO A 91 -3.51 -0.42 -9.90
N GLN A 92 -4.78 -0.05 -9.94
CA GLN A 92 -5.21 1.35 -9.91
C GLN A 92 -4.92 2.02 -8.56
N ASP A 93 -5.28 1.37 -7.46
CA ASP A 93 -5.11 1.90 -6.11
C ASP A 93 -3.62 2.04 -5.76
N VAL A 94 -2.82 1.03 -6.12
CA VAL A 94 -1.37 1.00 -5.88
C VAL A 94 -0.67 2.08 -6.71
N GLU A 95 -0.94 2.15 -8.02
CA GLU A 95 -0.34 3.13 -8.90
C GLU A 95 -0.66 4.56 -8.47
N GLN A 96 -1.92 4.85 -8.13
CA GLN A 96 -2.34 6.17 -7.65
C GLN A 96 -1.67 6.54 -6.34
N SER A 97 -1.61 5.61 -5.38
CA SER A 97 -0.97 5.85 -4.08
C SER A 97 0.52 6.13 -4.24
N ILE A 98 1.23 5.30 -5.02
CA ILE A 98 2.66 5.48 -5.32
C ILE A 98 2.90 6.83 -6.00
N ALA A 99 2.13 7.17 -7.04
CA ALA A 99 2.26 8.44 -7.74
C ALA A 99 2.04 9.64 -6.81
N ARG A 100 1.02 9.59 -5.96
CA ARG A 100 0.68 10.66 -5.02
C ARG A 100 1.77 10.86 -3.96
N ILE A 101 2.32 9.78 -3.42
CA ILE A 101 3.44 9.83 -2.46
C ILE A 101 4.68 10.37 -3.17
N ALA A 102 5.06 9.83 -4.34
CA ALA A 102 6.25 10.25 -5.06
C ALA A 102 6.23 11.73 -5.46
N GLN A 103 5.06 12.27 -5.83
CA GLN A 103 4.88 13.67 -6.21
C GLN A 103 5.00 14.64 -5.04
N LYS A 104 4.48 14.29 -3.87
CA LYS A 104 4.24 15.27 -2.80
C LYS A 104 4.94 14.96 -1.48
N ALA A 105 5.25 13.70 -1.18
CA ALA A 105 5.63 13.31 0.17
C ALA A 105 7.07 13.68 0.58
N ARG A 106 7.93 14.08 -0.36
CA ARG A 106 9.32 14.46 -0.09
C ARG A 106 9.45 15.55 1.00
N ALA A 107 8.63 16.58 0.92
CA ALA A 107 8.66 17.66 1.91
C ALA A 107 8.15 17.20 3.29
N CYS A 108 7.28 16.20 3.34
CA CYS A 108 6.79 15.57 4.57
C CYS A 108 7.78 14.56 5.17
N GLY A 109 8.91 14.28 4.50
CA GLY A 109 9.90 13.29 4.94
C GLY A 109 9.45 11.84 4.74
N ILE A 110 8.57 11.58 3.78
CA ILE A 110 8.17 10.22 3.39
C ILE A 110 8.85 9.89 2.07
N HIS A 111 9.57 8.77 2.03
CA HIS A 111 10.38 8.31 0.93
C HIS A 111 10.01 6.88 0.55
N MET A 112 10.23 6.49 -0.70
CA MET A 112 9.97 5.11 -1.15
C MET A 112 11.20 4.50 -1.83
N LEU A 113 11.40 3.20 -1.54
CA LEU A 113 12.23 2.27 -2.29
C LEU A 113 11.30 1.23 -2.89
N VAL A 114 11.27 1.14 -4.21
CA VAL A 114 10.38 0.23 -4.93
C VAL A 114 11.22 -0.71 -5.76
N ALA A 115 11.08 -2.00 -5.51
CA ALA A 115 11.77 -3.04 -6.26
C ALA A 115 10.78 -3.98 -6.95
N THR A 116 11.24 -4.66 -7.99
CA THR A 116 10.53 -5.74 -8.65
C THR A 116 11.51 -6.66 -9.40
N GLN A 117 11.23 -7.95 -9.38
CA GLN A 117 11.91 -8.96 -10.19
C GLN A 117 11.23 -9.17 -11.55
N ARG A 118 10.08 -8.47 -11.80
CA ARG A 118 9.29 -8.58 -13.04
C ARG A 118 9.18 -7.23 -13.74
N PRO A 119 10.23 -6.78 -14.45
CA PRO A 119 10.28 -5.47 -15.07
C PRO A 119 9.43 -5.42 -16.36
N SER A 120 8.12 -5.52 -16.23
CA SER A 120 7.17 -5.39 -17.35
C SER A 120 6.53 -4.00 -17.38
N VAL A 121 5.99 -3.60 -18.51
CA VAL A 121 5.31 -2.30 -18.70
C VAL A 121 4.04 -2.17 -17.84
N ASN A 122 3.44 -3.29 -17.45
CA ASN A 122 2.26 -3.32 -16.58
C ASN A 122 2.64 -3.13 -15.09
N VAL A 123 3.89 -3.34 -14.73
CA VAL A 123 4.44 -3.17 -13.38
C VAL A 123 5.15 -1.83 -13.26
N ILE A 124 6.06 -1.54 -14.18
CA ILE A 124 6.80 -0.27 -14.25
C ILE A 124 6.10 0.63 -15.26
N THR A 125 4.97 1.20 -14.87
CA THR A 125 4.13 2.00 -15.74
C THR A 125 4.75 3.37 -16.07
N GLY A 126 4.22 4.04 -17.09
CA GLY A 126 4.63 5.40 -17.41
C GLY A 126 4.40 6.39 -16.27
N LEU A 127 3.32 6.20 -15.49
CA LEU A 127 3.01 7.07 -14.36
C LEU A 127 4.02 6.87 -13.21
N ILE A 128 4.40 5.64 -12.90
CA ILE A 128 5.44 5.33 -11.91
C ILE A 128 6.78 5.92 -12.34
N LYS A 129 7.19 5.70 -13.60
CA LYS A 129 8.46 6.24 -14.14
C LYS A 129 8.53 7.77 -14.14
N ALA A 130 7.42 8.44 -14.41
CA ALA A 130 7.36 9.89 -14.40
C ALA A 130 7.54 10.49 -12.99
N ASN A 131 7.15 9.77 -11.96
CA ASN A 131 7.17 10.25 -10.57
C ASN A 131 8.35 9.71 -9.75
N ILE A 132 8.96 8.59 -10.18
CA ILE A 132 10.17 8.02 -9.59
C ILE A 132 11.30 8.09 -10.64
N PRO A 133 11.97 9.24 -10.78
CA PRO A 133 12.96 9.46 -11.84
C PRO A 133 14.29 8.76 -11.58
N THR A 134 14.63 8.47 -10.32
CA THR A 134 15.86 7.75 -9.98
C THR A 134 15.60 6.25 -10.09
N ARG A 135 16.43 5.57 -10.90
CA ARG A 135 16.24 4.15 -11.21
C ARG A 135 17.56 3.42 -11.16
N ILE A 136 17.47 2.16 -10.75
CA ILE A 136 18.59 1.22 -10.73
C ILE A 136 18.13 -0.03 -11.48
N ALA A 137 18.94 -0.48 -12.42
CA ALA A 137 18.77 -1.79 -13.05
C ALA A 137 19.98 -2.65 -12.74
N PHE A 138 19.75 -3.78 -12.11
CA PHE A 138 20.69 -4.90 -12.07
C PHE A 138 20.63 -5.68 -13.37
N MET A 139 21.42 -6.76 -13.50
CA MET A 139 21.40 -7.60 -14.68
C MET A 139 19.99 -8.13 -14.97
N VAL A 140 19.55 -7.95 -16.20
CA VAL A 140 18.27 -8.45 -16.73
C VAL A 140 18.50 -9.39 -17.91
N SER A 141 17.48 -10.19 -18.24
CA SER A 141 17.59 -11.20 -19.30
C SER A 141 17.48 -10.64 -20.73
N SER A 142 16.89 -9.46 -20.89
CA SER A 142 16.67 -8.87 -22.21
C SER A 142 16.89 -7.37 -22.27
N SER A 143 17.17 -6.84 -23.46
CA SER A 143 17.24 -5.41 -23.71
C SER A 143 15.87 -4.72 -23.59
N VAL A 144 14.77 -5.49 -23.69
CA VAL A 144 13.42 -4.99 -23.49
C VAL A 144 13.20 -4.65 -22.01
N ASP A 145 13.63 -5.53 -21.11
CA ASP A 145 13.58 -5.32 -19.67
C ASP A 145 14.41 -4.09 -19.27
N SER A 146 15.63 -3.99 -19.82
CA SER A 146 16.47 -2.80 -19.61
C SER A 146 15.76 -1.51 -20.02
N ARG A 147 15.13 -1.48 -21.19
CA ARG A 147 14.37 -0.31 -21.66
C ARG A 147 13.13 -0.04 -20.80
N THR A 148 12.48 -1.07 -20.30
CA THR A 148 11.33 -0.91 -19.39
C THR A 148 11.74 -0.15 -18.13
N ILE A 149 12.91 -0.46 -17.57
CA ILE A 149 13.41 0.18 -16.35
C ILE A 149 14.04 1.55 -16.67
N LEU A 150 14.99 1.60 -17.58
CA LEU A 150 15.91 2.74 -17.79
C LEU A 150 15.57 3.62 -19.00
N ASP A 151 14.55 3.27 -19.79
CA ASP A 151 14.27 3.82 -21.12
C ASP A 151 15.44 3.66 -22.12
N SER A 152 16.44 2.85 -21.77
CA SER A 152 17.63 2.53 -22.59
C SER A 152 18.07 1.09 -22.38
N GLY A 153 18.72 0.49 -23.39
CA GLY A 153 19.37 -0.82 -23.25
C GLY A 153 20.67 -0.73 -22.46
N GLY A 154 21.21 -1.88 -22.08
CA GLY A 154 22.53 -2.01 -21.46
C GLY A 154 22.54 -2.87 -20.19
N ALA A 155 21.45 -2.96 -19.45
CA ALA A 155 21.39 -3.79 -18.24
C ALA A 155 21.47 -5.30 -18.55
N GLU A 156 21.12 -5.73 -19.77
CA GLU A 156 21.29 -7.09 -20.25
C GLU A 156 22.77 -7.51 -20.43
N ARG A 157 23.70 -6.55 -20.35
CA ARG A 157 25.14 -6.78 -20.48
C ARG A 157 25.91 -6.72 -19.17
N LEU A 158 25.19 -6.54 -18.07
CA LEU A 158 25.78 -6.52 -16.74
C LEU A 158 26.23 -7.90 -16.32
N LEU A 159 27.20 -7.97 -15.40
CA LEU A 159 27.85 -9.20 -14.97
C LEU A 159 27.11 -9.92 -13.82
N GLY A 160 26.06 -9.32 -13.25
CA GLY A 160 25.45 -9.83 -12.02
C GLY A 160 26.24 -9.40 -10.77
N TYR A 161 25.94 -10.03 -9.63
CA TYR A 161 26.67 -9.82 -8.37
C TYR A 161 26.76 -8.35 -7.92
N GLY A 162 25.68 -7.59 -8.11
CA GLY A 162 25.63 -6.17 -7.72
C GLY A 162 26.13 -5.20 -8.78
N ASP A 163 26.55 -5.68 -9.96
CA ASP A 163 26.84 -4.84 -11.11
C ASP A 163 25.52 -4.21 -11.60
N MET A 164 25.45 -2.90 -11.70
CA MET A 164 24.19 -2.18 -11.95
C MET A 164 24.39 -0.95 -12.84
N LEU A 165 23.28 -0.53 -13.46
CA LEU A 165 23.15 0.78 -14.09
C LEU A 165 22.31 1.68 -13.21
N TYR A 166 22.86 2.82 -12.82
CA TYR A 166 22.20 3.85 -12.03
C TYR A 166 21.85 5.06 -12.88
N LEU A 167 20.57 5.43 -12.90
CA LEU A 167 20.05 6.64 -13.56
C LEU A 167 19.48 7.55 -12.46
N GLY A 168 20.23 8.58 -12.10
CA GLY A 168 19.81 9.59 -11.12
C GLY A 168 18.86 10.62 -11.72
N SER A 169 18.11 11.30 -10.86
CA SER A 169 17.25 12.41 -11.29
C SER A 169 18.06 13.51 -11.96
N GLY A 170 17.62 13.92 -13.17
CA GLY A 170 18.32 14.93 -13.98
C GLY A 170 19.49 14.39 -14.81
N MET A 171 19.78 13.09 -14.75
CA MET A 171 20.79 12.47 -15.63
C MET A 171 20.16 12.07 -16.96
N ASN A 172 20.90 12.31 -18.05
CA ASN A 172 20.45 11.91 -19.39
C ASN A 172 20.91 10.51 -19.80
N LYS A 173 21.87 9.93 -19.09
CA LYS A 173 22.41 8.59 -19.35
C LYS A 173 22.71 7.90 -18.02
N PRO A 174 22.47 6.58 -17.93
CA PRO A 174 22.86 5.82 -16.76
C PRO A 174 24.38 5.71 -16.65
N ILE A 175 24.87 5.61 -15.43
CA ILE A 175 26.27 5.27 -15.12
C ILE A 175 26.32 3.85 -14.56
N ARG A 176 27.43 3.15 -14.85
CA ARG A 176 27.67 1.81 -14.30
C ARG A 176 28.28 1.92 -12.92
N VAL A 177 27.72 1.20 -11.97
CA VAL A 177 28.11 1.20 -10.56
C VAL A 177 28.22 -0.24 -10.08
N GLN A 178 29.18 -0.55 -9.24
CA GLN A 178 29.30 -1.84 -8.57
C GLN A 178 28.71 -1.73 -7.16
N GLY A 179 27.67 -2.51 -6.88
CA GLY A 179 27.11 -2.68 -5.53
C GLY A 179 28.01 -3.55 -4.67
N THR A 180 28.00 -3.29 -3.38
CA THR A 180 28.67 -4.12 -2.39
C THR A 180 27.86 -5.39 -2.14
N PHE A 181 28.53 -6.53 -2.02
CA PHE A 181 27.91 -7.74 -1.53
C PHE A 181 27.70 -7.64 -0.02
N VAL A 182 26.54 -8.04 0.45
CA VAL A 182 26.21 -8.18 1.87
C VAL A 182 25.66 -9.61 2.04
N SER A 183 26.23 -10.38 2.95
CA SER A 183 25.80 -11.74 3.24
C SER A 183 24.60 -11.77 4.18
N ASP A 184 23.89 -12.89 4.21
CA ASP A 184 22.76 -13.09 5.13
C ASP A 184 23.24 -13.02 6.60
N ASP A 185 24.42 -13.57 6.91
CA ASP A 185 25.02 -13.51 8.26
C ASP A 185 25.29 -12.05 8.69
N GLU A 186 25.81 -11.19 7.79
CA GLU A 186 26.03 -9.77 8.09
C GLU A 186 24.70 -9.03 8.31
N ILE A 187 23.64 -9.41 7.58
CA ILE A 187 22.30 -8.86 7.79
C ILE A 187 21.77 -9.25 9.17
N ASP A 188 21.87 -10.52 9.52
CA ASP A 188 21.42 -11.04 10.82
C ASP A 188 22.16 -10.39 11.98
N GLU A 189 23.49 -10.24 11.91
CA GLU A 189 24.28 -9.54 12.92
C GLU A 189 23.82 -8.07 13.12
N VAL A 190 23.57 -7.34 12.03
CA VAL A 190 23.10 -5.94 12.10
C VAL A 190 21.69 -5.87 12.67
N VAL A 191 20.80 -6.77 12.24
CA VAL A 191 19.42 -6.85 12.72
C VAL A 191 19.38 -7.14 14.22
N ASP A 192 20.13 -8.14 14.67
CA ASP A 192 20.23 -8.49 16.09
C ASP A 192 20.77 -7.36 16.94
N PHE A 193 21.83 -6.67 16.47
CA PHE A 193 22.37 -5.49 17.13
C PHE A 193 21.32 -4.38 17.30
N ILE A 194 20.49 -4.16 16.27
CA ILE A 194 19.46 -3.12 16.31
C ILE A 194 18.32 -3.53 17.26
N LYS A 195 17.89 -4.79 17.23
CA LYS A 195 16.81 -5.32 18.10
C LYS A 195 17.18 -5.21 19.59
N GLN A 196 18.46 -5.35 19.94
CA GLN A 196 18.92 -5.22 21.32
C GLN A 196 18.86 -3.79 21.88
N GLN A 197 18.64 -2.77 21.05
CA GLN A 197 18.62 -1.37 21.49
C GLN A 197 17.30 -0.97 22.17
N ARG A 198 16.17 -1.44 21.68
CA ARG A 198 14.84 -1.24 22.25
C ARG A 198 13.80 -2.14 21.57
N ASP A 199 12.66 -2.35 22.23
CA ASP A 199 11.51 -3.04 21.67
C ASP A 199 10.83 -2.19 20.57
N PRO A 200 10.13 -2.82 19.59
CA PRO A 200 9.35 -2.13 18.58
C PRO A 200 8.09 -1.49 19.19
N GLU A 201 7.74 -0.30 18.72
CA GLU A 201 6.50 0.39 19.04
C GLU A 201 5.66 0.54 17.77
N TYR A 202 4.85 -0.46 17.44
CA TYR A 202 4.02 -0.45 16.24
C TYR A 202 2.86 0.55 16.36
N LEU A 203 2.61 1.31 15.30
CA LEU A 203 1.46 2.22 15.21
C LEU A 203 0.18 1.49 14.82
N PHE A 204 0.30 0.36 14.14
CA PHE A 204 -0.81 -0.51 13.74
C PHE A 204 -0.31 -1.92 13.43
N GLU A 205 -1.22 -2.87 13.50
CA GLU A 205 -0.98 -4.24 13.06
C GLU A 205 -1.64 -4.52 11.69
N GLU A 206 -1.16 -5.55 10.99
CA GLU A 206 -1.70 -5.98 9.69
C GLU A 206 -3.21 -6.26 9.74
N LYS A 207 -3.69 -6.86 10.83
CA LYS A 207 -5.12 -7.13 11.08
C LYS A 207 -5.98 -5.87 11.15
N GLU A 208 -5.44 -4.77 11.66
CA GLU A 208 -6.15 -3.49 11.75
C GLU A 208 -6.30 -2.83 10.38
N LEU A 209 -5.28 -2.97 9.52
CA LEU A 209 -5.36 -2.51 8.14
C LEU A 209 -6.43 -3.28 7.35
N LEU A 210 -6.55 -4.59 7.58
CA LEU A 210 -7.58 -5.42 6.94
C LEU A 210 -8.99 -5.08 7.42
N LYS A 211 -9.17 -4.77 8.73
CA LYS A 211 -10.46 -4.30 9.26
C LYS A 211 -10.87 -2.96 8.65
N LYS A 212 -9.95 -2.01 8.50
CA LYS A 212 -10.22 -0.73 7.81
C LYS A 212 -10.67 -0.92 6.37
N THR A 213 -10.22 -1.99 5.70
CA THR A 213 -10.68 -2.31 4.34
C THR A 213 -12.16 -2.69 4.33
N GLN A 214 -12.63 -3.39 5.35
CA GLN A 214 -14.03 -3.76 5.48
C GLN A 214 -14.90 -2.53 5.80
N THR A 215 -14.42 -1.63 6.64
CA THR A 215 -15.14 -0.43 7.05
C THR A 215 -15.10 0.69 5.98
N GLN A 216 -14.00 0.84 5.23
CA GLN A 216 -13.90 1.81 4.12
C GLN A 216 -14.61 1.37 2.83
N ALA A 217 -14.97 0.09 2.72
CA ALA A 217 -15.85 -0.41 1.66
C ALA A 217 -17.33 -0.15 1.98
N GLN A 218 -17.65 0.26 3.21
CA GLN A 218 -19.00 0.59 3.63
C GLN A 218 -19.40 1.95 3.03
N ASP A 219 -20.51 1.96 2.29
CA ASP A 219 -21.06 3.20 1.74
C ASP A 219 -21.55 4.08 2.88
N ASP A 220 -21.44 5.41 2.75
CA ASP A 220 -21.89 6.35 3.78
C ASP A 220 -23.38 6.20 4.16
N LEU A 221 -24.16 5.57 3.27
CA LEU A 221 -25.56 5.25 3.49
C LEU A 221 -25.79 3.83 4.04
N PHE A 222 -24.72 3.08 4.32
CA PHE A 222 -24.85 1.66 4.68
C PHE A 222 -25.64 1.48 5.97
N ASP A 223 -25.36 2.28 6.98
CA ASP A 223 -26.02 2.20 8.30
C ASP A 223 -27.48 2.63 8.18
N ASP A 224 -27.77 3.71 7.45
CA ASP A 224 -29.13 4.16 7.16
C ASP A 224 -29.92 3.09 6.38
N VAL A 225 -29.25 2.37 5.46
CA VAL A 225 -29.87 1.26 4.71
C VAL A 225 -30.11 0.07 5.63
N CYS A 226 -29.24 -0.21 6.59
CA CYS A 226 -29.45 -1.26 7.59
C CYS A 226 -30.66 -0.99 8.46
N GLU A 227 -30.83 0.24 8.97
CA GLU A 227 -32.00 0.65 9.72
C GLU A 227 -33.27 0.51 8.88
N PHE A 228 -33.25 1.06 7.66
CA PHE A 228 -34.38 1.00 6.75
C PHE A 228 -34.80 -0.43 6.39
N MET A 229 -33.85 -1.36 6.12
CA MET A 229 -34.19 -2.73 5.77
C MET A 229 -34.77 -3.53 6.94
N VAL A 230 -34.38 -3.21 8.18
CA VAL A 230 -34.94 -3.83 9.39
C VAL A 230 -36.38 -3.36 9.60
N GLU A 231 -36.68 -2.08 9.37
CA GLU A 231 -38.02 -1.53 9.44
C GLU A 231 -38.95 -2.14 8.38
N GLU A 232 -38.48 -2.27 7.13
CA GLU A 232 -39.27 -2.79 6.00
C GLU A 232 -39.38 -4.33 5.99
N GLY A 233 -38.49 -5.04 6.68
CA GLY A 233 -38.43 -6.51 6.73
C GLY A 233 -37.98 -7.16 5.42
N HIS A 234 -37.72 -6.38 4.38
CA HIS A 234 -37.21 -6.86 3.08
C HIS A 234 -36.44 -5.76 2.35
N ILE A 235 -35.56 -6.15 1.43
CA ILE A 235 -34.73 -5.19 0.70
C ILE A 235 -34.57 -5.58 -0.77
N SER A 236 -34.43 -4.59 -1.63
CA SER A 236 -34.06 -4.77 -3.04
C SER A 236 -33.28 -3.56 -3.56
N THR A 237 -32.48 -3.76 -4.63
CA THR A 237 -31.73 -2.68 -5.27
C THR A 237 -32.63 -1.52 -5.68
N SER A 238 -33.82 -1.80 -6.23
CA SER A 238 -34.79 -0.79 -6.66
C SER A 238 -35.44 -0.06 -5.48
N LEU A 239 -35.57 -0.71 -4.33
CA LEU A 239 -36.11 -0.09 -3.11
C LEU A 239 -35.10 0.92 -2.56
N ILE A 240 -33.83 0.55 -2.45
CA ILE A 240 -32.73 1.44 -2.03
C ILE A 240 -32.61 2.63 -2.98
N GLN A 241 -32.65 2.40 -4.31
CA GLN A 241 -32.57 3.49 -5.29
C GLN A 241 -33.65 4.54 -5.07
N ARG A 242 -34.90 4.11 -4.83
CA ARG A 242 -36.03 5.01 -4.64
C ARG A 242 -36.01 5.75 -3.30
N HIS A 243 -35.67 5.03 -2.24
CA HIS A 243 -35.69 5.60 -0.89
C HIS A 243 -34.56 6.61 -0.70
N PHE A 244 -33.33 6.21 -1.07
CA PHE A 244 -32.12 7.04 -0.87
C PHE A 244 -31.75 7.90 -2.08
N GLN A 245 -32.53 7.87 -3.16
CA GLN A 245 -32.33 8.64 -4.40
C GLN A 245 -30.91 8.48 -5.00
N ILE A 246 -30.41 7.25 -5.00
CA ILE A 246 -29.06 6.92 -5.52
C ILE A 246 -29.13 6.10 -6.82
N GLY A 247 -28.02 6.11 -7.57
CA GLY A 247 -27.90 5.35 -8.82
C GLY A 247 -27.83 3.84 -8.60
N TYR A 248 -28.21 3.05 -9.64
CA TYR A 248 -28.24 1.60 -9.60
C TYR A 248 -26.92 0.98 -9.13
N ASN A 249 -25.79 1.44 -9.66
CA ASN A 249 -24.47 0.89 -9.32
C ASN A 249 -24.09 1.09 -7.83
N ARG A 250 -24.54 2.19 -7.21
CA ARG A 250 -24.33 2.42 -5.79
C ARG A 250 -25.23 1.54 -4.94
N ALA A 251 -26.51 1.45 -5.28
CA ALA A 251 -27.48 0.59 -4.61
C ALA A 251 -27.12 -0.90 -4.72
N ALA A 252 -26.64 -1.35 -5.89
CA ALA A 252 -26.20 -2.73 -6.09
C ALA A 252 -24.99 -3.07 -5.20
N ARG A 253 -23.99 -2.17 -5.07
CA ARG A 253 -22.84 -2.38 -4.17
C ARG A 253 -23.26 -2.51 -2.71
N ILE A 254 -24.21 -1.70 -2.25
CA ILE A 254 -24.72 -1.81 -0.87
C ILE A 254 -25.41 -3.16 -0.67
N ILE A 255 -26.23 -3.60 -1.61
CA ILE A 255 -26.87 -4.93 -1.57
C ILE A 255 -25.83 -6.05 -1.53
N ASP A 256 -24.77 -5.99 -2.35
CA ASP A 256 -23.70 -6.98 -2.36
C ASP A 256 -22.95 -7.03 -1.02
N GLN A 257 -22.76 -5.90 -0.37
CA GLN A 257 -22.15 -5.81 0.96
C GLN A 257 -23.04 -6.43 2.03
N LEU A 258 -24.34 -6.14 2.02
CA LEU A 258 -25.31 -6.71 2.96
C LEU A 258 -25.39 -8.25 2.81
N GLU A 259 -25.32 -8.76 1.58
CA GLU A 259 -25.28 -10.21 1.31
C GLU A 259 -23.97 -10.84 1.82
N GLN A 260 -22.82 -10.21 1.58
CA GLN A 260 -21.52 -10.70 2.05
C GLN A 260 -21.42 -10.75 3.56
N LEU A 261 -22.06 -9.82 4.27
CA LEU A 261 -22.14 -9.80 5.72
C LEU A 261 -23.19 -10.79 6.28
N GLY A 262 -23.97 -11.43 5.41
CA GLY A 262 -25.04 -12.37 5.80
C GLY A 262 -26.26 -11.67 6.41
N TYR A 263 -26.43 -10.38 6.19
CA TYR A 263 -27.55 -9.60 6.72
C TYR A 263 -28.85 -9.82 5.91
N ILE A 264 -28.71 -10.25 4.66
CA ILE A 264 -29.82 -10.53 3.75
C ILE A 264 -29.63 -11.84 3.00
N SER A 265 -30.71 -12.38 2.46
CA SER A 265 -30.68 -13.58 1.61
C SER A 265 -29.94 -13.32 0.30
N GLY A 266 -29.41 -14.40 -0.32
CA GLY A 266 -28.88 -14.39 -1.67
C GLY A 266 -29.93 -13.99 -2.72
N ALA A 267 -29.47 -13.66 -3.94
CA ALA A 267 -30.33 -13.28 -5.04
C ALA A 267 -31.32 -14.39 -5.39
N ASN A 268 -32.63 -14.09 -5.38
CA ASN A 268 -33.70 -15.00 -5.75
C ASN A 268 -34.53 -14.39 -6.89
N GLY A 269 -33.94 -14.31 -8.07
CA GLY A 269 -34.55 -13.69 -9.25
C GLY A 269 -34.85 -12.20 -9.04
N SER A 270 -36.08 -11.77 -9.36
CA SER A 270 -36.51 -10.38 -9.20
C SER A 270 -37.23 -10.09 -7.87
N LYS A 271 -37.32 -11.07 -6.97
CA LYS A 271 -37.99 -10.90 -5.68
C LYS A 271 -37.12 -10.08 -4.71
N PRO A 272 -37.75 -9.29 -3.79
CA PRO A 272 -37.04 -8.70 -2.69
C PRO A 272 -36.32 -9.77 -1.86
N ARG A 273 -35.21 -9.39 -1.23
CA ARG A 273 -34.40 -10.27 -0.38
C ARG A 273 -34.90 -10.23 1.07
N ASP A 274 -34.86 -11.38 1.72
CA ASP A 274 -35.25 -11.49 3.12
C ASP A 274 -34.14 -10.91 4.02
N VAL A 275 -34.54 -10.22 5.09
CA VAL A 275 -33.63 -9.61 6.09
C VAL A 275 -33.44 -10.56 7.26
N TYR A 276 -32.21 -10.79 7.66
CA TYR A 276 -31.82 -11.76 8.73
C TYR A 276 -31.43 -11.08 10.05
N ILE A 277 -31.16 -9.78 10.03
CA ILE A 277 -30.78 -9.00 11.23
C ILE A 277 -32.00 -8.28 11.82
N THR A 278 -31.88 -7.91 13.10
CA THR A 278 -32.89 -7.20 13.87
C THR A 278 -32.32 -5.89 14.44
N GLU A 279 -33.18 -5.01 14.96
CA GLU A 279 -32.74 -3.79 15.66
C GLU A 279 -31.73 -4.06 16.79
N ALA A 280 -31.84 -5.21 17.46
CA ALA A 280 -30.93 -5.61 18.52
C ALA A 280 -29.51 -5.92 18.01
N ASP A 281 -29.37 -6.26 16.73
CA ASP A 281 -28.08 -6.54 16.09
C ASP A 281 -27.38 -5.26 15.58
N LEU A 282 -28.14 -4.20 15.27
CA LEU A 282 -27.63 -2.88 14.90
C LEU A 282 -27.07 -2.10 16.11
N ASN A 283 -27.54 -2.36 17.31
CA ASN A 283 -27.14 -1.65 18.54
C ASN A 283 -25.99 -2.36 19.30
N LYS A 284 -25.35 -3.37 18.72
CA LYS A 284 -24.16 -4.01 19.30
C LYS A 284 -22.90 -3.36 18.74
N GLU A 285 -22.48 -2.21 19.31
CA GLU A 285 -21.09 -1.76 19.31
C GLU A 285 -20.27 -2.46 20.40
#